data_7bbe83792e44f943586b328e10940884
#
_entry.id   7bbe83792e44f943586b328e10940884
#
_cell.length_a   1.000
_cell.length_b   1.000
_cell.length_c   1.000
_cell.angle_alpha   90.00
_cell.angle_beta   90.00
_cell.angle_gamma   90.00
#
_symmetry.space_group_name_H-M   'P 1'
#
loop_
_entity.id
_entity.type
_entity.pdbx_description
1 polymer ?
#
loop_
_entity_poly.entity_id
_entity_poly.type
_entity_poly.pdbx_seq_one_letter_code
_entity_poly.pdbx_strand_id
1 'polypeptide(L)'
;MFFLPLPIANALFRHVYTAVCDYPNALASHKQCVELMKQLGNELQEARETGNVGAVYLAMGDFDNAVQCHMDHLSIAQRLANKVEEARAYSNLGSSHHYKRNFEQAITYHNHVLRLAHELKDHTIEARAYAGLGHAARCMGGYTDAKSWHEQQLDMALKTRDRVAEGRACSNLGIVYQLLGDHDAALKLHQAHLNICRQLNDRAGMGRAFGNIGNAYSAMGFYEQAIKYHKQELTISKEVNDRSSEASTHGNLAVAYQVKPFGNHI
;
A
#
# COMPACT_ATOMS: atom_id res chain seq x y z
N MET A 1 4.64 -35.16 -22.29
CA MET A 1 5.26 -33.90 -21.89
C MET A 1 4.37 -32.81 -22.45
N PHE A 2 3.43 -32.30 -21.65
CA PHE A 2 2.49 -31.26 -22.11
C PHE A 2 3.24 -29.90 -22.08
N PHE A 3 3.61 -29.44 -23.26
CA PHE A 3 4.05 -28.04 -23.43
C PHE A 3 2.82 -27.15 -23.22
N LEU A 4 2.75 -26.47 -22.09
CA LEU A 4 1.85 -25.33 -21.93
C LEU A 4 2.17 -24.34 -23.05
N PRO A 5 1.19 -23.79 -23.77
CA PRO A 5 1.44 -22.76 -24.77
C PRO A 5 2.20 -21.59 -24.12
N LEU A 6 3.25 -21.11 -24.78
CA LEU A 6 4.11 -20.00 -24.30
C LEU A 6 3.36 -18.82 -23.62
N PRO A 7 2.17 -18.39 -24.12
CA PRO A 7 1.40 -17.32 -23.47
C PRO A 7 0.91 -17.65 -22.06
N ILE A 8 0.58 -18.93 -21.79
CA ILE A 8 0.08 -19.35 -20.46
C ILE A 8 1.25 -19.48 -19.47
N ALA A 9 2.40 -19.96 -19.92
CA ALA A 9 3.62 -20.03 -19.10
C ALA A 9 4.07 -18.60 -18.71
N ASN A 10 4.14 -17.65 -19.64
CA ASN A 10 4.49 -16.27 -19.36
C ASN A 10 3.47 -15.59 -18.42
N ALA A 11 2.19 -15.95 -18.50
CA ALA A 11 1.15 -15.43 -17.60
C ALA A 11 1.36 -15.84 -16.14
N LEU A 12 1.92 -17.01 -15.87
CA LEU A 12 2.22 -17.49 -14.52
C LEU A 12 3.50 -16.87 -13.97
N PHE A 13 4.54 -16.72 -14.80
CA PHE A 13 5.85 -16.23 -14.36
C PHE A 13 5.91 -14.71 -14.12
N ARG A 14 5.13 -13.90 -14.81
CA ARG A 14 5.16 -12.43 -14.71
C ARG A 14 4.91 -11.90 -13.29
N HIS A 15 3.97 -12.48 -12.55
CA HIS A 15 3.71 -12.10 -11.16
C HIS A 15 4.80 -12.61 -10.22
N VAL A 16 5.43 -13.76 -10.56
CA VAL A 16 6.59 -14.26 -9.81
C VAL A 16 7.78 -13.32 -10.00
N TYR A 17 8.09 -12.87 -11.21
CA TYR A 17 9.18 -11.92 -11.46
C TYR A 17 9.00 -10.61 -10.69
N THR A 18 7.77 -10.08 -10.64
CA THR A 18 7.48 -8.89 -9.83
C THR A 18 7.69 -9.17 -8.34
N ALA A 19 7.25 -10.33 -7.86
CA ALA A 19 7.36 -10.72 -6.45
C ALA A 19 8.82 -10.94 -5.99
N VAL A 20 9.70 -11.38 -6.90
CA VAL A 20 11.14 -11.55 -6.62
C VAL A 20 11.97 -10.32 -7.02
N CYS A 21 11.30 -9.20 -7.35
CA CYS A 21 11.94 -7.95 -7.79
C CYS A 21 12.79 -8.06 -9.07
N ASP A 22 12.51 -9.06 -9.92
CA ASP A 22 13.11 -9.17 -11.25
C ASP A 22 12.30 -8.34 -12.26
N TYR A 23 12.38 -7.03 -12.10
CA TYR A 23 11.60 -6.07 -12.89
C TYR A 23 11.87 -6.12 -14.40
N PRO A 24 13.12 -6.32 -14.91
CA PRO A 24 13.35 -6.44 -16.34
C PRO A 24 12.57 -7.59 -16.99
N ASN A 25 12.58 -8.78 -16.38
CA ASN A 25 11.86 -9.94 -16.88
C ASN A 25 10.33 -9.79 -16.70
N ALA A 26 9.88 -9.18 -15.59
CA ALA A 26 8.47 -8.83 -15.40
C ALA A 26 7.98 -7.89 -16.51
N LEU A 27 8.73 -6.83 -16.79
CA LEU A 27 8.40 -5.83 -17.80
C LEU A 27 8.34 -6.45 -19.21
N ALA A 28 9.34 -7.26 -19.58
CA ALA A 28 9.38 -7.94 -20.87
C ALA A 28 8.17 -8.87 -21.03
N SER A 29 7.85 -9.66 -20.01
CA SER A 29 6.73 -10.61 -20.04
C SER A 29 5.36 -9.90 -20.15
N HIS A 30 5.14 -8.82 -19.40
CA HIS A 30 3.91 -8.04 -19.49
C HIS A 30 3.77 -7.34 -20.84
N LYS A 31 4.86 -6.77 -21.41
CA LYS A 31 4.84 -6.14 -22.74
C LYS A 31 4.54 -7.13 -23.84
N GLN A 32 5.12 -8.33 -23.79
CA GLN A 32 4.78 -9.41 -24.73
C GLN A 32 3.29 -9.80 -24.64
N CYS A 33 2.75 -9.84 -23.41
CA CYS A 33 1.34 -10.13 -23.22
C CYS A 33 0.44 -9.04 -23.80
N VAL A 34 0.78 -7.74 -23.62
CA VAL A 34 0.05 -6.62 -24.24
C VAL A 34 0.00 -6.79 -25.75
N GLU A 35 1.15 -7.09 -26.39
CA GLU A 35 1.22 -7.26 -27.84
C GLU A 35 0.38 -8.43 -28.33
N LEU A 36 0.41 -9.57 -27.64
CA LEU A 36 -0.43 -10.71 -27.96
C LEU A 36 -1.91 -10.42 -27.82
N MET A 37 -2.32 -9.69 -26.76
CA MET A 37 -3.73 -9.31 -26.56
C MET A 37 -4.22 -8.37 -27.63
N LYS A 38 -3.37 -7.44 -28.12
CA LYS A 38 -3.65 -6.59 -29.28
C LYS A 38 -3.90 -7.42 -30.55
N GLN A 39 -3.01 -8.37 -30.84
CA GLN A 39 -3.14 -9.24 -32.01
C GLN A 39 -4.40 -10.14 -31.94
N LEU A 40 -4.82 -10.52 -30.74
CA LEU A 40 -6.03 -11.32 -30.51
C LEU A 40 -7.31 -10.47 -30.47
N GLY A 41 -7.20 -9.14 -30.49
CA GLY A 41 -8.35 -8.23 -30.37
C GLY A 41 -9.00 -8.26 -28.99
N ASN A 42 -8.29 -8.72 -27.93
CA ASN A 42 -8.81 -8.76 -26.55
C ASN A 42 -8.46 -7.48 -25.81
N GLU A 43 -9.20 -6.40 -26.11
CA GLU A 43 -8.95 -5.08 -25.56
C GLU A 43 -9.04 -5.00 -24.03
N LEU A 44 -9.91 -5.78 -23.39
CA LEU A 44 -10.02 -5.79 -21.93
C LEU A 44 -8.74 -6.35 -21.27
N GLN A 45 -8.20 -7.42 -21.82
CA GLN A 45 -6.96 -7.98 -21.28
C GLN A 45 -5.75 -7.14 -21.66
N GLU A 46 -5.75 -6.51 -22.84
CA GLU A 46 -4.77 -5.48 -23.22
C GLU A 46 -4.70 -4.36 -22.19
N ALA A 47 -5.87 -3.78 -21.83
CA ALA A 47 -5.96 -2.74 -20.82
C ALA A 47 -5.35 -3.17 -19.48
N ARG A 48 -5.71 -4.36 -19.01
CA ARG A 48 -5.21 -4.93 -17.75
C ARG A 48 -3.69 -5.11 -17.76
N GLU A 49 -3.17 -5.67 -18.85
CA GLU A 49 -1.72 -5.89 -18.97
C GLU A 49 -0.95 -4.57 -19.10
N THR A 50 -1.50 -3.58 -19.80
CA THR A 50 -0.94 -2.23 -19.85
C THR A 50 -0.89 -1.60 -18.46
N GLY A 51 -1.93 -1.78 -17.64
CA GLY A 51 -1.94 -1.38 -16.24
C GLY A 51 -0.89 -2.11 -15.40
N ASN A 52 -0.65 -3.41 -15.65
CA ASN A 52 0.39 -4.18 -14.98
C ASN A 52 1.80 -3.72 -15.38
N VAL A 53 2.04 -3.36 -16.66
CA VAL A 53 3.29 -2.72 -17.10
C VAL A 53 3.54 -1.44 -16.31
N GLY A 54 2.51 -0.60 -16.15
CA GLY A 54 2.59 0.62 -15.33
C GLY A 54 2.95 0.34 -13.87
N ALA A 55 2.38 -0.72 -13.29
CA ALA A 55 2.71 -1.13 -11.92
C ALA A 55 4.17 -1.59 -11.76
N VAL A 56 4.74 -2.26 -12.77
CA VAL A 56 6.17 -2.61 -12.78
C VAL A 56 7.05 -1.36 -12.85
N TYR A 57 6.73 -0.40 -13.74
CA TYR A 57 7.45 0.87 -13.81
C TYR A 57 7.37 1.64 -12.47
N LEU A 58 6.20 1.64 -11.81
CA LEU A 58 6.03 2.25 -10.49
C LEU A 58 6.96 1.60 -9.46
N ALA A 59 7.06 0.27 -9.45
CA ALA A 59 7.95 -0.47 -8.56
C ALA A 59 9.44 -0.22 -8.84
N MET A 60 9.79 0.08 -10.09
CA MET A 60 11.15 0.49 -10.49
C MET A 60 11.47 1.95 -10.13
N GLY A 61 10.49 2.74 -9.71
CA GLY A 61 10.64 4.19 -9.48
C GLY A 61 10.57 5.04 -10.77
N ASP A 62 10.21 4.44 -11.89
CA ASP A 62 9.98 5.14 -13.15
C ASP A 62 8.54 5.63 -13.23
N PHE A 63 8.29 6.72 -12.51
CA PHE A 63 6.94 7.25 -12.32
C PHE A 63 6.34 7.83 -13.59
N ASP A 64 7.15 8.34 -14.52
CA ASP A 64 6.66 8.95 -15.76
C ASP A 64 6.11 7.87 -16.70
N ASN A 65 6.85 6.79 -16.92
CA ASN A 65 6.38 5.67 -17.70
C ASN A 65 5.18 4.95 -17.01
N ALA A 66 5.16 4.88 -15.67
CA ALA A 66 4.01 4.35 -14.94
C ALA A 66 2.74 5.16 -15.23
N VAL A 67 2.80 6.50 -15.13
CA VAL A 67 1.69 7.40 -15.43
C VAL A 67 1.22 7.20 -16.86
N GLN A 68 2.12 7.15 -17.85
CA GLN A 68 1.76 6.95 -19.25
C GLN A 68 1.00 5.63 -19.46
N CYS A 69 1.52 4.52 -18.95
CA CYS A 69 0.85 3.21 -19.04
C CYS A 69 -0.53 3.22 -18.37
N HIS A 70 -0.69 3.92 -17.25
CA HIS A 70 -1.98 3.99 -16.58
C HIS A 70 -2.97 4.93 -17.32
N MET A 71 -2.48 5.95 -18.03
CA MET A 71 -3.31 6.77 -18.94
C MET A 71 -3.77 5.95 -20.15
N ASP A 72 -2.89 5.12 -20.72
CA ASP A 72 -3.25 4.23 -21.83
C ASP A 72 -4.29 3.19 -21.37
N HIS A 73 -4.10 2.59 -20.17
CA HIS A 73 -5.10 1.72 -19.53
C HIS A 73 -6.45 2.42 -19.38
N LEU A 74 -6.44 3.65 -18.86
CA LEU A 74 -7.66 4.45 -18.69
C LEU A 74 -8.38 4.71 -20.03
N SER A 75 -7.64 5.08 -21.07
CA SER A 75 -8.17 5.33 -22.40
C SER A 75 -8.89 4.09 -22.96
N ILE A 76 -8.29 2.90 -22.83
CA ILE A 76 -8.91 1.65 -23.26
C ILE A 76 -10.15 1.34 -22.41
N ALA A 77 -10.06 1.47 -21.08
CA ALA A 77 -11.18 1.22 -20.18
C ALA A 77 -12.39 2.11 -20.47
N GLN A 78 -12.16 3.40 -20.81
CA GLN A 78 -13.19 4.35 -21.21
C GLN A 78 -13.83 3.99 -22.55
N ARG A 79 -13.02 3.59 -23.55
CA ARG A 79 -13.51 3.13 -24.85
C ARG A 79 -14.41 1.89 -24.71
N LEU A 80 -14.08 1.00 -23.76
CA LEU A 80 -14.86 -0.19 -23.45
C LEU A 80 -16.07 0.10 -22.54
N ALA A 81 -16.24 1.35 -22.08
CA ALA A 81 -17.24 1.75 -21.08
C ALA A 81 -17.18 0.86 -19.82
N ASN A 82 -16.01 0.35 -19.46
CA ASN A 82 -15.82 -0.55 -18.30
C ASN A 82 -15.44 0.26 -17.04
N LYS A 83 -16.45 0.66 -16.28
CA LYS A 83 -16.31 1.50 -15.09
C LYS A 83 -15.42 0.88 -14.01
N VAL A 84 -15.35 -0.45 -13.89
CA VAL A 84 -14.48 -1.13 -12.93
C VAL A 84 -13.00 -0.96 -13.32
N GLU A 85 -12.68 -1.13 -14.61
CA GLU A 85 -11.31 -0.91 -15.10
C GLU A 85 -10.95 0.59 -15.12
N GLU A 86 -11.91 1.50 -15.37
CA GLU A 86 -11.69 2.95 -15.20
C GLU A 86 -11.30 3.28 -13.76
N ALA A 87 -12.04 2.75 -12.77
CA ALA A 87 -11.72 2.96 -11.36
C ALA A 87 -10.34 2.40 -10.98
N ARG A 88 -9.96 1.25 -11.55
CA ARG A 88 -8.62 0.68 -11.38
C ARG A 88 -7.54 1.58 -11.97
N ALA A 89 -7.72 2.07 -13.18
CA ALA A 89 -6.78 2.96 -13.85
C ALA A 89 -6.61 4.28 -13.09
N TYR A 90 -7.71 4.91 -12.67
CA TYR A 90 -7.66 6.11 -11.82
C TYR A 90 -6.97 5.87 -10.49
N SER A 91 -7.21 4.73 -9.83
CA SER A 91 -6.52 4.36 -8.57
C SER A 91 -5.01 4.26 -8.77
N ASN A 92 -4.58 3.66 -9.87
CA ASN A 92 -3.17 3.52 -10.21
C ASN A 92 -2.54 4.88 -10.56
N LEU A 93 -3.25 5.76 -11.29
CA LEU A 93 -2.82 7.13 -11.57
C LEU A 93 -2.67 7.93 -10.27
N GLY A 94 -3.65 7.84 -9.36
CA GLY A 94 -3.57 8.47 -8.04
C GLY A 94 -2.34 8.01 -7.27
N SER A 95 -2.06 6.70 -7.25
CA SER A 95 -0.86 6.15 -6.63
C SER A 95 0.43 6.63 -7.30
N SER A 96 0.49 6.66 -8.64
CA SER A 96 1.67 7.12 -9.37
C SER A 96 1.98 8.59 -9.10
N HIS A 97 0.96 9.45 -9.09
CA HIS A 97 1.11 10.86 -8.74
C HIS A 97 1.49 11.06 -7.26
N HIS A 98 1.00 10.21 -6.36
CA HIS A 98 1.42 10.23 -4.96
C HIS A 98 2.93 9.96 -4.83
N TYR A 99 3.47 8.94 -5.51
CA TYR A 99 4.91 8.65 -5.50
C TYR A 99 5.74 9.73 -6.19
N LYS A 100 5.19 10.40 -7.21
CA LYS A 100 5.77 11.63 -7.80
C LYS A 100 5.72 12.84 -6.86
N ARG A 101 5.11 12.71 -5.67
CA ARG A 101 4.84 13.79 -4.73
C ARG A 101 3.91 14.89 -5.26
N ASN A 102 3.15 14.58 -6.31
CA ASN A 102 2.10 15.45 -6.83
C ASN A 102 0.76 15.09 -6.17
N PHE A 103 0.62 15.50 -4.91
CA PHE A 103 -0.50 15.09 -4.06
C PHE A 103 -1.85 15.67 -4.52
N GLU A 104 -1.87 16.84 -5.11
CA GLU A 104 -3.09 17.46 -5.64
C GLU A 104 -3.69 16.63 -6.78
N GLN A 105 -2.84 16.18 -7.72
CA GLN A 105 -3.27 15.29 -8.80
C GLN A 105 -3.68 13.92 -8.25
N ALA A 106 -2.98 13.40 -7.23
CA ALA A 106 -3.36 12.16 -6.57
C ALA A 106 -4.77 12.26 -5.97
N ILE A 107 -5.09 13.36 -5.28
CA ILE A 107 -6.43 13.62 -4.73
C ILE A 107 -7.47 13.68 -5.87
N THR A 108 -7.18 14.37 -6.95
CA THR A 108 -8.09 14.47 -8.10
C THR A 108 -8.43 13.08 -8.64
N TYR A 109 -7.43 12.23 -8.87
CA TYR A 109 -7.68 10.88 -9.39
C TYR A 109 -8.41 9.99 -8.37
N HIS A 110 -8.07 10.06 -7.08
CA HIS A 110 -8.80 9.28 -6.07
C HIS A 110 -10.25 9.75 -5.89
N ASN A 111 -10.58 11.03 -6.13
CA ASN A 111 -11.95 11.51 -6.18
C ASN A 111 -12.72 10.93 -7.39
N HIS A 112 -12.07 10.73 -8.54
CA HIS A 112 -12.69 10.00 -9.66
C HIS A 112 -12.98 8.54 -9.28
N VAL A 113 -12.06 7.87 -8.55
CA VAL A 113 -12.31 6.52 -8.03
C VAL A 113 -13.52 6.50 -7.10
N LEU A 114 -13.61 7.47 -6.18
CA LEU A 114 -14.71 7.55 -5.21
C LEU A 114 -16.06 7.75 -5.92
N ARG A 115 -16.13 8.63 -6.91
CA ARG A 115 -17.34 8.83 -7.72
C ARG A 115 -17.77 7.53 -8.41
N LEU A 116 -16.83 6.82 -9.06
CA LEU A 116 -17.12 5.55 -9.72
C LEU A 116 -17.53 4.45 -8.73
N ALA A 117 -16.92 4.42 -7.54
CA ALA A 117 -17.29 3.48 -6.48
C ALA A 117 -18.75 3.66 -6.05
N HIS A 118 -19.20 4.91 -5.89
CA HIS A 118 -20.59 5.23 -5.56
C HIS A 118 -21.54 4.83 -6.70
N GLU A 119 -21.19 5.08 -7.96
CA GLU A 119 -21.97 4.66 -9.11
C GLU A 119 -22.12 3.14 -9.21
N LEU A 120 -21.04 2.40 -8.90
CA LEU A 120 -20.98 0.94 -8.91
C LEU A 120 -21.56 0.30 -7.64
N LYS A 121 -21.75 1.09 -6.58
CA LYS A 121 -22.07 0.61 -5.21
C LYS A 121 -21.05 -0.42 -4.71
N ASP A 122 -19.77 -0.22 -5.04
CA ASP A 122 -18.67 -1.11 -4.68
C ASP A 122 -17.88 -0.54 -3.50
N HIS A 123 -18.17 -1.05 -2.30
CA HIS A 123 -17.51 -0.63 -1.07
C HIS A 123 -16.02 -0.99 -1.02
N THR A 124 -15.56 -1.97 -1.81
CA THR A 124 -14.12 -2.32 -1.88
C THR A 124 -13.35 -1.24 -2.64
N ILE A 125 -13.91 -0.75 -3.75
CA ILE A 125 -13.33 0.36 -4.52
C ILE A 125 -13.41 1.65 -3.69
N GLU A 126 -14.51 1.86 -2.99
CA GLU A 126 -14.72 3.01 -2.09
C GLU A 126 -13.66 3.06 -0.99
N ALA A 127 -13.41 1.95 -0.30
CA ALA A 127 -12.36 1.86 0.73
C ALA A 127 -10.95 2.18 0.19
N ARG A 128 -10.66 1.78 -1.05
CA ARG A 128 -9.39 2.12 -1.71
C ARG A 128 -9.27 3.61 -2.01
N ALA A 129 -10.36 4.25 -2.46
CA ALA A 129 -10.39 5.68 -2.69
C ALA A 129 -10.11 6.46 -1.40
N TYR A 130 -10.79 6.11 -0.31
CA TYR A 130 -10.55 6.72 1.00
C TYR A 130 -9.11 6.53 1.49
N ALA A 131 -8.52 5.34 1.28
CA ALA A 131 -7.11 5.12 1.60
C ALA A 131 -6.19 6.08 0.84
N GLY A 132 -6.40 6.22 -0.48
CA GLY A 132 -5.60 7.11 -1.32
C GLY A 132 -5.74 8.59 -0.93
N LEU A 133 -6.98 9.04 -0.69
CA LEU A 133 -7.27 10.41 -0.22
C LEU A 133 -6.61 10.69 1.14
N GLY A 134 -6.73 9.75 2.09
CA GLY A 134 -6.11 9.87 3.41
C GLY A 134 -4.58 9.94 3.34
N HIS A 135 -3.96 9.12 2.50
CA HIS A 135 -2.50 9.18 2.29
C HIS A 135 -2.05 10.50 1.68
N ALA A 136 -2.74 11.00 0.66
CA ALA A 136 -2.41 12.28 0.02
C ALA A 136 -2.60 13.46 0.99
N ALA A 137 -3.73 13.52 1.71
CA ALA A 137 -4.01 14.54 2.71
C ALA A 137 -2.94 14.56 3.82
N ARG A 138 -2.55 13.38 4.33
CA ARG A 138 -1.48 13.25 5.33
C ARG A 138 -0.14 13.80 4.83
N CYS A 139 0.22 13.53 3.58
CA CYS A 139 1.47 14.02 3.00
C CYS A 139 1.47 15.54 2.75
N MET A 140 0.30 16.15 2.62
CA MET A 140 0.13 17.61 2.55
C MET A 140 0.04 18.28 3.92
N GLY A 141 0.10 17.53 5.03
CA GLY A 141 -0.04 18.02 6.39
C GLY A 141 -1.48 18.20 6.86
N GLY A 142 -2.47 17.85 6.05
CA GLY A 142 -3.91 17.88 6.39
C GLY A 142 -4.31 16.69 7.27
N TYR A 143 -3.80 16.63 8.50
CA TYR A 143 -3.99 15.44 9.36
C TYR A 143 -5.44 15.24 9.80
N THR A 144 -6.23 16.30 9.94
CA THR A 144 -7.67 16.22 10.24
C THR A 144 -8.46 15.61 9.09
N ASP A 145 -8.14 16.00 7.85
CA ASP A 145 -8.76 15.43 6.66
C ASP A 145 -8.33 13.97 6.47
N ALA A 146 -7.03 13.68 6.67
CA ALA A 146 -6.51 12.32 6.61
C ALA A 146 -7.20 11.40 7.63
N LYS A 147 -7.46 11.90 8.86
CA LYS A 147 -8.22 11.18 9.88
C LYS A 147 -9.62 10.83 9.36
N SER A 148 -10.36 11.83 8.87
CA SER A 148 -11.72 11.63 8.35
C SER A 148 -11.75 10.58 7.24
N TRP A 149 -10.82 10.64 6.27
CA TRP A 149 -10.76 9.67 5.19
C TRP A 149 -10.44 8.24 5.67
N HIS A 150 -9.50 8.08 6.62
CA HIS A 150 -9.17 6.76 7.14
C HIS A 150 -10.24 6.21 8.09
N GLU A 151 -11.04 7.06 8.76
CA GLU A 151 -12.23 6.62 9.49
C GLU A 151 -13.28 6.05 8.55
N GLN A 152 -13.52 6.70 7.41
CA GLN A 152 -14.40 6.17 6.36
C GLN A 152 -13.85 4.87 5.75
N GLN A 153 -12.54 4.79 5.52
CA GLN A 153 -11.88 3.55 5.08
C GLN A 153 -12.15 2.40 6.07
N LEU A 154 -12.03 2.66 7.37
CA LEU A 154 -12.28 1.65 8.41
C LEU A 154 -13.75 1.22 8.44
N ASP A 155 -14.69 2.16 8.34
CA ASP A 155 -16.12 1.88 8.29
C ASP A 155 -16.48 0.97 7.11
N MET A 156 -15.91 1.23 5.92
CA MET A 156 -16.13 0.38 4.74
C MET A 156 -15.54 -1.03 4.94
N ALA A 157 -14.35 -1.14 5.54
CA ALA A 157 -13.73 -2.43 5.81
C ALA A 157 -14.57 -3.26 6.80
N LEU A 158 -15.16 -2.61 7.81
CA LEU A 158 -16.06 -3.26 8.77
C LEU A 158 -17.38 -3.70 8.11
N LYS A 159 -17.99 -2.85 7.27
CA LYS A 159 -19.21 -3.18 6.51
C LYS A 159 -19.01 -4.37 5.57
N THR A 160 -17.87 -4.43 4.91
CA THR A 160 -17.55 -5.53 3.99
C THR A 160 -16.98 -6.77 4.69
N ARG A 161 -16.71 -6.70 5.99
CA ARG A 161 -16.05 -7.73 6.80
C ARG A 161 -14.67 -8.13 6.22
N ASP A 162 -14.02 -7.22 5.54
CA ASP A 162 -12.66 -7.42 5.00
C ASP A 162 -11.62 -7.17 6.09
N ARG A 163 -11.17 -8.26 6.74
CA ARG A 163 -10.18 -8.21 7.82
C ARG A 163 -8.83 -7.65 7.37
N VAL A 164 -8.44 -7.87 6.11
CA VAL A 164 -7.20 -7.31 5.57
C VAL A 164 -7.31 -5.80 5.41
N ALA A 165 -8.43 -5.32 4.85
CA ALA A 165 -8.71 -3.89 4.71
C ALA A 165 -8.84 -3.21 6.07
N GLU A 166 -9.48 -3.85 7.05
CA GLU A 166 -9.61 -3.38 8.44
C GLU A 166 -8.23 -3.18 9.09
N GLY A 167 -7.34 -4.17 8.97
CA GLY A 167 -5.98 -4.06 9.49
C GLY A 167 -5.20 -2.89 8.88
N ARG A 168 -5.31 -2.69 7.57
CA ARG A 168 -4.70 -1.55 6.87
C ARG A 168 -5.27 -0.21 7.33
N ALA A 169 -6.60 -0.12 7.49
CA ALA A 169 -7.26 1.09 7.95
C ALA A 169 -6.85 1.44 9.40
N CYS A 170 -6.80 0.45 10.30
CA CYS A 170 -6.28 0.64 11.66
C CYS A 170 -4.84 1.14 11.67
N SER A 171 -3.97 0.58 10.82
CA SER A 171 -2.57 1.02 10.70
C SER A 171 -2.48 2.48 10.25
N ASN A 172 -3.21 2.84 9.18
CA ASN A 172 -3.21 4.18 8.60
C ASN A 172 -3.76 5.22 9.59
N LEU A 173 -4.90 4.93 10.20
CA LEU A 173 -5.56 5.80 11.16
C LEU A 173 -4.69 5.97 12.42
N GLY A 174 -4.03 4.91 12.89
CA GLY A 174 -3.10 4.98 14.02
C GLY A 174 -1.93 5.92 13.76
N ILE A 175 -1.35 5.89 12.54
CA ILE A 175 -0.29 6.83 12.14
C ILE A 175 -0.82 8.29 12.17
N VAL A 176 -2.04 8.53 11.71
CA VAL A 176 -2.62 9.88 11.72
C VAL A 176 -2.89 10.37 13.15
N TYR A 177 -3.40 9.51 14.04
CA TYR A 177 -3.57 9.87 15.46
C TYR A 177 -2.22 10.19 16.13
N GLN A 178 -1.17 9.44 15.79
CA GLN A 178 0.18 9.73 16.28
C GLN A 178 0.69 11.11 15.81
N LEU A 179 0.43 11.49 14.55
CA LEU A 179 0.77 12.79 13.99
C LEU A 179 -0.05 13.94 14.61
N LEU A 180 -1.28 13.65 15.07
CA LEU A 180 -2.13 14.58 15.81
C LEU A 180 -1.77 14.67 17.32
N GLY A 181 -0.82 13.85 17.81
CA GLY A 181 -0.40 13.81 19.20
C GLY A 181 -1.26 12.93 20.12
N ASP A 182 -2.29 12.27 19.60
CA ASP A 182 -3.12 11.34 20.38
C ASP A 182 -2.48 9.93 20.35
N HIS A 183 -1.44 9.77 21.15
CA HIS A 183 -0.67 8.54 21.20
C HIS A 183 -1.44 7.35 21.78
N ASP A 184 -2.39 7.60 22.68
CA ASP A 184 -3.23 6.57 23.28
C ASP A 184 -4.20 5.95 22.25
N ALA A 185 -4.85 6.79 21.44
CA ALA A 185 -5.68 6.33 20.33
C ALA A 185 -4.84 5.58 19.28
N ALA A 186 -3.65 6.11 18.97
CA ALA A 186 -2.71 5.46 18.05
C ALA A 186 -2.31 4.06 18.52
N LEU A 187 -1.95 3.91 19.80
CA LEU A 187 -1.60 2.59 20.39
C LEU A 187 -2.74 1.58 20.29
N LYS A 188 -3.98 1.99 20.58
CA LYS A 188 -5.16 1.10 20.46
C LYS A 188 -5.32 0.59 19.03
N LEU A 189 -5.18 1.47 18.05
CA LEU A 189 -5.31 1.12 16.63
C LEU A 189 -4.17 0.24 16.13
N HIS A 190 -2.93 0.53 16.52
CA HIS A 190 -1.79 -0.31 16.16
C HIS A 190 -1.86 -1.68 16.83
N GLN A 191 -2.39 -1.76 18.06
CA GLN A 191 -2.65 -3.04 18.72
C GLN A 191 -3.76 -3.84 18.03
N ALA A 192 -4.83 -3.17 17.57
CA ALA A 192 -5.88 -3.80 16.75
C ALA A 192 -5.28 -4.34 15.44
N HIS A 193 -4.45 -3.55 14.74
CA HIS A 193 -3.73 -4.00 13.55
C HIS A 193 -2.86 -5.23 13.83
N LEU A 194 -2.08 -5.22 14.91
CA LEU A 194 -1.25 -6.36 15.32
C LEU A 194 -2.08 -7.63 15.56
N ASN A 195 -3.22 -7.51 16.21
CA ASN A 195 -4.11 -8.64 16.48
C ASN A 195 -4.70 -9.22 15.19
N ILE A 196 -5.09 -8.35 14.24
CA ILE A 196 -5.56 -8.78 12.91
C ILE A 196 -4.45 -9.50 12.15
N CYS A 197 -3.24 -8.95 12.13
CA CYS A 197 -2.10 -9.59 11.46
C CYS A 197 -1.77 -10.96 12.05
N ARG A 198 -1.90 -11.13 13.38
CA ARG A 198 -1.74 -12.45 14.02
C ARG A 198 -2.80 -13.45 13.56
N GLN A 199 -4.07 -13.02 13.49
CA GLN A 199 -5.17 -13.89 13.03
C GLN A 199 -5.00 -14.31 11.57
N LEU A 200 -4.41 -13.43 10.75
CA LEU A 200 -4.18 -13.67 9.32
C LEU A 200 -2.82 -14.33 9.02
N ASN A 201 -1.97 -14.56 10.04
CA ASN A 201 -0.58 -14.99 9.88
C ASN A 201 0.25 -14.06 8.96
N ASP A 202 -0.09 -12.76 8.91
CA ASP A 202 0.66 -11.74 8.15
C ASP A 202 1.92 -11.31 8.92
N ARG A 203 3.03 -12.02 8.70
CA ARG A 203 4.32 -11.73 9.37
C ARG A 203 4.81 -10.32 9.05
N ALA A 204 4.74 -9.89 7.79
CA ALA A 204 5.16 -8.54 7.40
C ALA A 204 4.29 -7.46 8.05
N GLY A 205 2.96 -7.67 8.11
CA GLY A 205 2.03 -6.80 8.84
C GLY A 205 2.33 -6.73 10.33
N MET A 206 2.68 -7.86 10.95
CA MET A 206 3.10 -7.87 12.37
C MET A 206 4.36 -7.03 12.60
N GLY A 207 5.36 -7.10 11.70
CA GLY A 207 6.56 -6.27 11.76
C GLY A 207 6.21 -4.79 11.75
N ARG A 208 5.39 -4.36 10.77
CA ARG A 208 4.91 -2.96 10.68
C ARG A 208 4.14 -2.51 11.93
N ALA A 209 3.29 -3.39 12.49
CA ALA A 209 2.54 -3.07 13.71
C ALA A 209 3.46 -2.90 14.92
N PHE A 210 4.47 -3.75 15.08
CA PHE A 210 5.46 -3.61 16.15
C PHE A 210 6.26 -2.32 16.02
N GLY A 211 6.70 -1.96 14.81
CA GLY A 211 7.39 -0.70 14.54
C GLY A 211 6.54 0.51 14.91
N ASN A 212 5.28 0.54 14.49
CA ASN A 212 4.36 1.64 14.80
C ASN A 212 4.09 1.75 16.32
N ILE A 213 3.91 0.63 17.03
CA ILE A 213 3.76 0.62 18.49
C ILE A 213 5.05 1.12 19.16
N GLY A 214 6.22 0.69 18.69
CA GLY A 214 7.51 1.17 19.17
C GLY A 214 7.66 2.68 19.01
N ASN A 215 7.31 3.20 17.83
CA ASN A 215 7.32 4.64 17.55
C ASN A 215 6.37 5.43 18.46
N ALA A 216 5.16 4.90 18.70
CA ALA A 216 4.20 5.54 19.62
C ALA A 216 4.76 5.61 21.05
N TYR A 217 5.33 4.52 21.57
CA TYR A 217 5.98 4.53 22.88
C TYR A 217 7.19 5.46 22.94
N SER A 218 8.00 5.54 21.88
CA SER A 218 9.11 6.50 21.80
C SER A 218 8.62 7.95 21.88
N ALA A 219 7.54 8.27 21.17
CA ALA A 219 6.93 9.61 21.20
C ALA A 219 6.37 9.99 22.58
N MET A 220 5.91 8.99 23.36
CA MET A 220 5.44 9.17 24.74
C MET A 220 6.59 9.20 25.78
N GLY A 221 7.84 8.96 25.38
CA GLY A 221 9.00 8.88 26.26
C GLY A 221 9.18 7.53 26.97
N PHE A 222 8.37 6.50 26.66
CA PHE A 222 8.48 5.16 27.22
C PHE A 222 9.51 4.31 26.47
N TYR A 223 10.77 4.70 26.55
CA TYR A 223 11.86 4.12 25.73
C TYR A 223 12.11 2.63 25.98
N GLU A 224 11.88 2.12 27.18
CA GLU A 224 12.00 0.68 27.47
C GLU A 224 10.97 -0.15 26.69
N GLN A 225 9.73 0.35 26.62
CA GLN A 225 8.66 -0.28 25.86
C GLN A 225 8.97 -0.18 24.35
N ALA A 226 9.41 1.00 23.89
CA ALA A 226 9.82 1.20 22.51
C ALA A 226 10.91 0.19 22.08
N ILE A 227 11.97 0.04 22.88
CA ILE A 227 13.05 -0.94 22.63
C ILE A 227 12.50 -2.36 22.55
N LYS A 228 11.59 -2.74 23.44
CA LYS A 228 10.97 -4.08 23.42
C LYS A 228 10.25 -4.34 22.08
N TYR A 229 9.44 -3.39 21.62
CA TYR A 229 8.68 -3.54 20.38
C TYR A 229 9.56 -3.46 19.13
N HIS A 230 10.54 -2.56 19.08
CA HIS A 230 11.51 -2.50 17.98
C HIS A 230 12.38 -3.76 17.87
N LYS A 231 12.70 -4.44 18.98
CA LYS A 231 13.37 -5.75 18.93
C LYS A 231 12.48 -6.83 18.27
N GLN A 232 11.17 -6.80 18.53
CA GLN A 232 10.24 -7.71 17.87
C GLN A 232 10.10 -7.41 16.37
N GLU A 233 10.04 -6.12 16.00
CA GLU A 233 10.10 -5.66 14.60
C GLU A 233 11.37 -6.17 13.91
N LEU A 234 12.55 -6.00 14.54
CA LEU A 234 13.84 -6.44 14.01
C LEU A 234 13.90 -7.96 13.77
N THR A 235 13.34 -8.74 14.69
CA THR A 235 13.26 -10.20 14.53
C THR A 235 12.46 -10.56 13.29
N ILE A 236 11.30 -9.93 13.10
CA ILE A 236 10.42 -10.21 11.95
C ILE A 236 11.04 -9.72 10.65
N SER A 237 11.62 -8.50 10.61
CA SER A 237 12.25 -7.97 9.39
C SER A 237 13.36 -8.88 8.88
N LYS A 238 14.15 -9.50 9.77
CA LYS A 238 15.14 -10.53 9.43
C LYS A 238 14.51 -11.81 8.89
N GLU A 239 13.45 -12.30 9.53
CA GLU A 239 12.73 -13.51 9.09
C GLU A 239 12.14 -13.36 7.68
N VAL A 240 11.60 -12.17 7.35
CA VAL A 240 10.99 -11.89 6.03
C VAL A 240 11.98 -11.30 5.01
N ASN A 241 13.27 -11.17 5.37
CA ASN A 241 14.33 -10.56 4.55
C ASN A 241 14.04 -9.11 4.12
N ASP A 242 13.32 -8.33 4.94
CA ASP A 242 13.05 -6.91 4.68
C ASP A 242 14.22 -6.05 5.21
N ARG A 243 15.23 -5.86 4.36
CA ARG A 243 16.43 -5.08 4.68
C ARG A 243 16.14 -3.60 4.96
N SER A 244 15.12 -3.04 4.32
CA SER A 244 14.72 -1.64 4.54
C SER A 244 14.16 -1.43 5.95
N SER A 245 13.23 -2.28 6.35
CA SER A 245 12.69 -2.27 7.73
C SER A 245 13.77 -2.61 8.76
N GLU A 246 14.68 -3.55 8.47
CA GLU A 246 15.81 -3.89 9.35
C GLU A 246 16.69 -2.65 9.62
N ALA A 247 17.07 -1.91 8.58
CA ALA A 247 17.88 -0.69 8.70
C ALA A 247 17.16 0.40 9.50
N SER A 248 15.88 0.66 9.19
CA SER A 248 15.07 1.65 9.91
C SER A 248 14.92 1.30 11.39
N THR A 249 14.71 0.02 11.70
CA THR A 249 14.55 -0.46 13.08
C THR A 249 15.85 -0.30 13.88
N HIS A 250 17.01 -0.53 13.28
CA HIS A 250 18.29 -0.25 13.94
C HIS A 250 18.44 1.23 14.27
N GLY A 251 18.01 2.14 13.37
CA GLY A 251 17.97 3.58 13.65
C GLY A 251 17.07 3.93 14.83
N ASN A 252 15.85 3.39 14.87
CA ASN A 252 14.90 3.60 15.96
C ASN A 252 15.42 3.07 17.30
N LEU A 253 16.06 1.88 17.31
CA LEU A 253 16.71 1.32 18.48
C LEU A 253 17.85 2.20 18.97
N ALA A 254 18.70 2.72 18.07
CA ALA A 254 19.80 3.60 18.44
C ALA A 254 19.29 4.86 19.15
N VAL A 255 18.27 5.52 18.60
CA VAL A 255 17.63 6.69 19.22
C VAL A 255 17.06 6.33 20.59
N ALA A 256 16.31 5.23 20.71
CA ALA A 256 15.69 4.84 21.97
C ALA A 256 16.73 4.49 23.07
N TYR A 257 17.87 3.88 22.70
CA TYR A 257 18.96 3.62 23.63
C TYR A 257 19.72 4.91 24.03
N GLN A 258 19.90 5.84 23.09
CA GLN A 258 20.61 7.09 23.36
C GLN A 258 19.84 8.00 24.32
N VAL A 259 18.50 8.04 24.19
CA VAL A 259 17.64 8.93 25.00
C VAL A 259 17.21 8.25 26.30
N LYS A 260 17.31 6.92 26.40
CA LYS A 260 17.01 6.20 27.65
C LYS A 260 17.88 6.78 28.79
N PRO A 261 17.29 7.33 29.87
CA PRO A 261 18.07 7.79 31.00
C PRO A 261 18.94 6.63 31.51
N PHE A 262 20.23 6.87 31.68
CA PHE A 262 21.08 5.94 32.42
C PHE A 262 20.44 5.75 33.79
N GLY A 263 19.84 4.59 34.03
CA GLY A 263 19.24 4.27 35.30
C GLY A 263 20.29 4.48 36.39
N ASN A 264 19.97 5.32 37.35
CA ASN A 264 20.74 5.39 38.57
C ASN A 264 20.80 3.95 39.14
N HIS A 265 21.92 3.29 38.95
CA HIS A 265 22.30 2.19 39.80
C HIS A 265 22.65 2.79 41.17
N ILE A 266 21.63 2.93 42.03
CA ILE A 266 21.80 3.07 43.48
C ILE A 266 21.37 1.73 44.06
#